data_f8a5bfc2be5f76300c4d8931610fdd53
#
_entry.id   f8a5bfc2be5f76300c4d8931610fdd53
#
_cell.length_a   1.000
_cell.length_b   1.000
_cell.length_c   1.000
_cell.angle_alpha   90.00
_cell.angle_beta   90.00
_cell.angle_gamma   90.00
#
_symmetry.space_group_name_H-M   'P 1'
#
loop_
_entity.id
_entity.type
_entity.pdbx_description
1 polymer ?
#
loop_
_entity_poly.entity_id
_entity_poly.type
_entity_poly.pdbx_seq_one_letter_code
_entity_poly.pdbx_strand_id
1 'polypeptide(L)'
;MKFFKQIEDNMLAPPALKGSRLKTLYPSSASCRDIDDPTKVHGGCLRATWYRLAGYSESDPSGAYSQYIFAAGKMWEEWIIEQCKLGGFFLMNNLKFSIPEYYLSGEIDIAIKDPDTGEVIIVESKTYSSANYQAKAEYGGIGGRVPIPKHQNVMQAALYLHYFSAPDKGGIKRVLLTYFDRACGGPENNREFWITLRPEGDRTYIHIDTEDVKGVAHSYDMPGITLEGVFQRYEEQINSARDYKDEPPPPDYEHVYSKEKVIRLWNDGEIAKTKYEKWVKKPEANPIGDWQCAYCNYRTLCKQQKEEQGYT
;
A
#
# COMPACT_ATOMS: atom_id res chain seq x y z
N MET A 1 31.65 9.14 20.85
CA MET A 1 30.40 8.44 20.44
C MET A 1 29.71 9.24 19.37
N LYS A 2 29.38 8.63 18.21
CA LYS A 2 28.56 9.30 17.17
C LYS A 2 27.10 8.92 17.44
N PHE A 3 26.36 9.78 18.12
CA PHE A 3 24.99 9.54 18.61
C PHE A 3 24.04 9.05 17.52
N PHE A 4 23.96 9.75 16.39
CA PHE A 4 23.09 9.35 15.28
C PHE A 4 23.48 8.01 14.66
N LYS A 5 24.78 7.69 14.58
CA LYS A 5 25.25 6.39 14.11
C LYS A 5 24.79 5.26 15.04
N GLN A 6 24.78 5.46 16.34
CA GLN A 6 24.27 4.48 17.30
C GLN A 6 22.76 4.24 17.12
N ILE A 7 21.99 5.30 16.85
CA ILE A 7 20.56 5.18 16.55
C ILE A 7 20.35 4.37 15.28
N GLU A 8 21.08 4.68 14.20
CA GLU A 8 21.00 3.94 12.94
C GLU A 8 21.34 2.47 13.12
N ASP A 9 22.42 2.15 13.83
CA ASP A 9 22.84 0.78 14.10
C ASP A 9 21.76 0.02 14.89
N ASN A 10 21.09 0.66 15.86
CA ASN A 10 19.98 0.06 16.58
C ASN A 10 18.74 -0.16 15.69
N MET A 11 18.43 0.77 14.78
CA MET A 11 17.32 0.64 13.86
C MET A 11 17.54 -0.45 12.81
N LEU A 12 18.79 -0.69 12.43
CA LEU A 12 19.20 -1.71 11.47
C LEU A 12 19.50 -3.07 12.11
N ALA A 13 19.51 -3.15 13.44
CA ALA A 13 19.67 -4.43 14.13
C ALA A 13 18.56 -5.40 13.68
N PRO A 14 18.90 -6.64 13.26
CA PRO A 14 17.91 -7.60 12.84
C PRO A 14 16.89 -7.80 13.98
N PRO A 15 15.58 -7.74 13.69
CA PRO A 15 14.58 -8.02 14.71
C PRO A 15 14.83 -9.43 15.25
N ALA A 16 14.76 -9.59 16.57
CA ALA A 16 14.82 -10.90 17.18
C ALA A 16 13.84 -11.83 16.44
N LEU A 17 14.35 -12.96 15.95
CA LEU A 17 13.58 -13.95 15.17
C LEU A 17 12.31 -14.32 15.94
N LYS A 18 11.23 -13.61 15.66
CA LYS A 18 9.89 -13.99 16.12
C LYS A 18 9.47 -15.15 15.24
N GLY A 19 9.31 -16.34 15.87
CA GLY A 19 9.06 -17.58 15.16
C GLY A 19 7.99 -17.50 14.07
N SER A 20 8.25 -18.21 13.01
CA SER A 20 7.45 -18.55 11.79
C SER A 20 6.20 -17.71 11.47
N ARG A 21 6.34 -16.42 11.21
CA ARG A 21 5.33 -15.60 10.51
C ARG A 21 5.36 -15.80 8.99
N LEU A 22 6.12 -16.76 8.52
CA LEU A 22 6.38 -16.98 7.08
C LEU A 22 5.12 -17.39 6.27
N LYS A 23 4.09 -17.91 6.95
CA LYS A 23 2.87 -18.40 6.28
C LYS A 23 1.67 -17.44 6.37
N THR A 24 1.84 -16.25 6.89
CA THR A 24 0.75 -15.30 7.08
C THR A 24 0.76 -14.22 5.99
N LEU A 25 -0.37 -13.98 5.37
CA LEU A 25 -0.60 -12.84 4.48
C LEU A 25 -1.12 -11.64 5.29
N TYR A 26 -0.86 -10.43 4.78
CA TYR A 26 -1.21 -9.19 5.48
C TYR A 26 -2.04 -8.27 4.58
N PRO A 27 -3.02 -7.54 5.13
CA PRO A 27 -3.79 -6.55 4.38
C PRO A 27 -2.92 -5.46 3.74
N SER A 28 -1.83 -5.07 4.41
CA SER A 28 -0.86 -4.09 3.89
C SER A 28 -0.08 -4.58 2.67
N SER A 29 -0.14 -5.86 2.33
CA SER A 29 0.42 -6.42 1.10
C SER A 29 -0.63 -6.77 0.05
N ALA A 30 -1.86 -6.26 0.20
CA ALA A 30 -2.95 -6.50 -0.72
C ALA A 30 -2.60 -6.12 -2.16
N SER A 31 -3.12 -6.86 -3.08
CA SER A 31 -3.01 -6.61 -4.51
C SER A 31 -4.26 -7.08 -5.24
N CYS A 32 -4.46 -6.60 -6.47
CA CYS A 32 -5.57 -6.96 -7.33
C CYS A 32 -5.12 -6.87 -8.78
N ARG A 33 -5.64 -7.73 -9.66
CA ARG A 33 -5.56 -7.49 -11.10
C ARG A 33 -6.59 -6.45 -11.47
N ASP A 34 -6.20 -5.54 -12.36
CA ASP A 34 -7.12 -4.52 -12.86
C ASP A 34 -8.29 -5.20 -13.60
N ILE A 35 -9.52 -4.79 -13.29
CA ILE A 35 -10.74 -5.38 -13.88
C ILE A 35 -10.92 -5.06 -15.36
N ASP A 36 -10.34 -3.96 -15.83
CA ASP A 36 -10.42 -3.51 -17.22
C ASP A 36 -9.20 -3.95 -18.04
N ASP A 37 -8.05 -4.18 -17.35
CA ASP A 37 -6.80 -4.66 -17.95
C ASP A 37 -6.15 -5.72 -17.04
N PRO A 38 -6.48 -7.01 -17.20
CA PRO A 38 -5.94 -8.09 -16.35
C PRO A 38 -4.40 -8.26 -16.40
N THR A 39 -3.74 -7.62 -17.36
CA THR A 39 -2.26 -7.61 -17.43
C THR A 39 -1.64 -6.65 -16.43
N LYS A 40 -2.43 -5.69 -15.95
CA LYS A 40 -2.04 -4.69 -14.96
C LYS A 40 -2.36 -5.19 -13.55
N VAL A 41 -1.42 -4.98 -12.63
CA VAL A 41 -1.59 -5.33 -11.22
C VAL A 41 -1.48 -4.06 -10.37
N HIS A 42 -2.34 -3.95 -9.38
CA HIS A 42 -2.28 -2.94 -8.34
C HIS A 42 -1.80 -3.55 -7.03
N GLY A 43 -0.88 -2.90 -6.31
CA GLY A 43 -0.44 -3.31 -4.97
C GLY A 43 0.78 -4.22 -4.94
N GLY A 44 0.73 -5.28 -4.13
CA GLY A 44 1.86 -6.17 -3.88
C GLY A 44 2.23 -7.08 -5.05
N CYS A 45 3.51 -7.43 -5.18
CA CYS A 45 4.00 -8.36 -6.20
C CYS A 45 3.82 -9.82 -5.75
N LEU A 46 3.27 -10.68 -6.62
CA LEU A 46 3.12 -12.11 -6.38
C LEU A 46 4.46 -12.79 -6.08
N ARG A 47 5.46 -12.54 -6.93
CA ARG A 47 6.79 -13.12 -6.80
C ARG A 47 7.50 -12.69 -5.50
N ALA A 48 7.37 -11.43 -5.09
CA ALA A 48 7.91 -10.96 -3.81
C ALA A 48 7.21 -11.65 -2.61
N THR A 49 5.89 -11.82 -2.68
CA THR A 49 5.12 -12.56 -1.67
C THR A 49 5.54 -14.03 -1.63
N TRP A 50 5.77 -14.65 -2.79
CA TRP A 50 6.26 -16.02 -2.89
C TRP A 50 7.64 -16.19 -2.22
N TYR A 51 8.63 -15.32 -2.48
CA TYR A 51 9.93 -15.37 -1.79
C TYR A 51 9.78 -15.38 -0.28
N ARG A 52 8.91 -14.50 0.24
CA ARG A 52 8.63 -14.41 1.68
C ARG A 52 8.01 -15.70 2.21
N LEU A 53 7.01 -16.24 1.53
CA LEU A 53 6.32 -17.48 1.93
C LEU A 53 7.23 -18.71 1.82
N ALA A 54 8.11 -18.75 0.83
CA ALA A 54 9.11 -19.80 0.64
C ALA A 54 10.31 -19.69 1.60
N GLY A 55 10.40 -18.61 2.40
CA GLY A 55 11.42 -18.44 3.41
C GLY A 55 12.77 -17.94 2.91
N TYR A 56 12.80 -17.31 1.73
CA TYR A 56 14.02 -16.67 1.23
C TYR A 56 14.41 -15.48 2.10
N SER A 57 15.71 -15.32 2.31
CA SER A 57 16.26 -14.13 2.97
C SER A 57 16.10 -12.90 2.05
N GLU A 58 15.80 -11.75 2.64
CA GLU A 58 15.74 -10.49 1.91
C GLU A 58 17.12 -10.14 1.34
N SER A 59 17.20 -9.96 0.02
CA SER A 59 18.45 -9.53 -0.65
C SER A 59 18.68 -8.02 -0.55
N ASP A 60 17.61 -7.25 -0.35
CA ASP A 60 17.62 -5.79 -0.30
C ASP A 60 16.78 -5.31 0.91
N PRO A 61 17.22 -5.58 2.14
CA PRO A 61 16.45 -5.19 3.33
C PRO A 61 16.31 -3.69 3.44
N SER A 62 15.22 -3.24 4.04
CA SER A 62 14.92 -1.82 4.23
C SER A 62 16.05 -1.10 4.95
N GLY A 63 16.67 -0.13 4.27
CA GLY A 63 17.77 0.66 4.84
C GLY A 63 17.34 1.68 5.89
N ALA A 64 18.30 2.36 6.52
CA ALA A 64 18.09 3.34 7.59
C ALA A 64 17.04 4.39 7.23
N TYR A 65 17.06 4.91 6.00
CA TYR A 65 16.08 5.91 5.55
C TYR A 65 14.64 5.41 5.65
N SER A 66 14.37 4.17 5.23
CA SER A 66 13.04 3.58 5.35
C SER A 66 12.63 3.38 6.81
N GLN A 67 13.58 3.00 7.67
CA GLN A 67 13.35 2.85 9.11
C GLN A 67 12.97 4.19 9.76
N TYR A 68 13.61 5.30 9.38
CA TYR A 68 13.21 6.64 9.84
C TYR A 68 11.78 7.00 9.39
N ILE A 69 11.40 6.64 8.16
CA ILE A 69 10.03 6.86 7.67
C ILE A 69 9.03 6.06 8.50
N PHE A 70 9.33 4.80 8.81
CA PHE A 70 8.45 3.95 9.62
C PHE A 70 8.34 4.47 11.05
N ALA A 71 9.45 4.89 11.67
CA ALA A 71 9.45 5.48 12.99
C ALA A 71 8.61 6.77 13.05
N ALA A 72 8.76 7.65 12.06
CA ALA A 72 7.94 8.85 11.94
C ALA A 72 6.45 8.50 11.76
N GLY A 73 6.12 7.49 10.95
CA GLY A 73 4.75 7.01 10.79
C GLY A 73 4.13 6.57 12.12
N LYS A 74 4.90 5.81 12.91
CA LYS A 74 4.45 5.34 14.23
C LYS A 74 4.25 6.48 15.23
N MET A 75 5.12 7.48 15.24
CA MET A 75 4.95 8.68 16.08
C MET A 75 3.66 9.43 15.74
N TRP A 76 3.33 9.55 14.45
CA TRP A 76 2.07 10.16 14.02
C TRP A 76 0.86 9.35 14.45
N GLU A 77 0.89 8.02 14.33
CA GLU A 77 -0.17 7.13 14.79
C GLU A 77 -0.41 7.29 16.30
N GLU A 78 0.64 7.26 17.12
CA GLU A 78 0.56 7.47 18.57
C GLU A 78 -0.03 8.84 18.91
N TRP A 79 0.38 9.89 18.20
CA TRP A 79 -0.17 11.24 18.38
C TRP A 79 -1.67 11.31 18.03
N ILE A 80 -2.10 10.67 16.93
CA ILE A 80 -3.51 10.61 16.53
C ILE A 80 -4.33 9.90 17.61
N ILE A 81 -3.84 8.78 18.13
CA ILE A 81 -4.50 8.04 19.23
C ILE A 81 -4.70 8.96 20.44
N GLU A 82 -3.67 9.73 20.79
CA GLU A 82 -3.75 10.67 21.91
C GLU A 82 -4.79 11.76 21.65
N GLN A 83 -4.83 12.35 20.45
CA GLN A 83 -5.83 13.35 20.09
C GLN A 83 -7.25 12.76 20.14
N CYS A 84 -7.45 11.53 19.67
CA CYS A 84 -8.74 10.84 19.78
C CYS A 84 -9.17 10.63 21.23
N LYS A 85 -8.23 10.32 22.14
CA LYS A 85 -8.51 10.20 23.59
C LYS A 85 -8.87 11.54 24.22
N LEU A 86 -8.12 12.58 23.89
CA LEU A 86 -8.40 13.95 24.39
C LEU A 86 -9.75 14.45 23.89
N GLY A 87 -10.13 14.13 22.65
CA GLY A 87 -11.43 14.47 22.06
C GLY A 87 -12.59 13.63 22.58
N GLY A 88 -12.33 12.57 23.35
CA GLY A 88 -13.36 11.69 23.91
C GLY A 88 -14.04 10.73 22.93
N PHE A 89 -13.50 10.58 21.73
CA PHE A 89 -14.05 9.67 20.69
C PHE A 89 -13.19 8.42 20.45
N PHE A 90 -12.07 8.26 21.15
CA PHE A 90 -11.27 7.03 21.09
C PHE A 90 -12.05 5.83 21.64
N LEU A 91 -12.05 4.72 20.89
CA LEU A 91 -12.66 3.47 21.34
C LEU A 91 -11.57 2.43 21.68
N MET A 92 -10.74 2.08 20.71
CA MET A 92 -9.66 1.12 20.89
C MET A 92 -8.61 1.26 19.76
N ASN A 93 -7.47 0.61 19.94
CA ASN A 93 -6.44 0.49 18.93
C ASN A 93 -5.87 -0.93 18.90
N ASN A 94 -5.09 -1.26 17.88
CA ASN A 94 -4.40 -2.54 17.71
C ASN A 94 -5.37 -3.76 17.78
N LEU A 95 -6.59 -3.60 17.26
CA LEU A 95 -7.56 -4.70 17.21
C LEU A 95 -7.16 -5.68 16.10
N LYS A 96 -6.87 -6.92 16.54
CA LYS A 96 -6.44 -8.00 15.64
C LYS A 96 -7.63 -8.67 14.99
N PHE A 97 -7.45 -9.09 13.74
CA PHE A 97 -8.41 -9.92 13.03
C PHE A 97 -7.70 -10.98 12.18
N SER A 98 -8.48 -11.97 11.75
CA SER A 98 -7.98 -13.04 10.89
C SER A 98 -9.08 -13.53 9.96
N ILE A 99 -8.71 -13.79 8.70
CA ILE A 99 -9.54 -14.47 7.71
C ILE A 99 -8.79 -15.77 7.35
N PRO A 100 -9.09 -16.87 8.07
CA PRO A 100 -8.31 -18.11 8.00
C PRO A 100 -8.28 -18.74 6.60
N GLU A 101 -9.33 -18.58 5.81
CA GLU A 101 -9.48 -19.09 4.46
C GLU A 101 -8.37 -18.59 3.53
N TYR A 102 -7.88 -17.38 3.80
CA TYR A 102 -6.82 -16.72 3.03
C TYR A 102 -5.49 -16.65 3.79
N TYR A 103 -5.34 -17.34 4.92
CA TYR A 103 -4.18 -17.18 5.82
C TYR A 103 -3.88 -15.71 6.13
N LEU A 104 -4.90 -14.86 6.07
CA LEU A 104 -4.80 -13.42 6.24
C LEU A 104 -4.97 -13.05 7.71
N SER A 105 -4.04 -12.29 8.25
CA SER A 105 -4.22 -11.66 9.56
C SER A 105 -3.71 -10.23 9.54
N GLY A 106 -4.32 -9.41 10.34
CA GLY A 106 -3.99 -8.00 10.42
C GLY A 106 -4.37 -7.39 11.77
N GLU A 107 -4.08 -6.13 11.86
CA GLU A 107 -4.37 -5.31 13.01
C GLU A 107 -4.83 -3.94 12.48
N ILE A 108 -5.94 -3.43 12.99
CA ILE A 108 -6.39 -2.07 12.65
C ILE A 108 -5.66 -1.07 13.54
N ASP A 109 -5.32 0.08 12.98
CA ASP A 109 -4.60 1.11 13.72
C ASP A 109 -5.47 1.67 14.86
N ILE A 110 -6.65 2.18 14.54
CA ILE A 110 -7.53 2.87 15.49
C ILE A 110 -9.00 2.55 15.18
N ALA A 111 -9.83 2.40 16.22
CA ALA A 111 -11.27 2.51 16.13
C ALA A 111 -11.75 3.68 16.98
N ILE A 112 -12.64 4.48 16.44
CA ILE A 112 -13.26 5.64 17.08
C ILE A 112 -14.77 5.49 17.14
N LYS A 113 -15.40 6.21 18.04
CA LYS A 113 -16.84 6.39 18.08
C LYS A 113 -17.16 7.83 17.69
N ASP A 114 -17.87 8.00 16.60
CA ASP A 114 -18.33 9.31 16.15
C ASP A 114 -19.21 9.94 17.26
N PRO A 115 -18.85 11.12 17.78
CA PRO A 115 -19.57 11.73 18.90
C PRO A 115 -20.98 12.17 18.53
N ASP A 116 -21.24 12.48 17.26
CA ASP A 116 -22.54 13.00 16.80
C ASP A 116 -23.51 11.87 16.47
N THR A 117 -23.04 10.82 15.82
CA THR A 117 -23.87 9.70 15.35
C THR A 117 -23.82 8.46 16.24
N GLY A 118 -22.77 8.33 17.06
CA GLY A 118 -22.47 7.13 17.83
C GLY A 118 -21.96 5.96 17.00
N GLU A 119 -21.72 6.16 15.70
CA GLU A 119 -21.19 5.14 14.78
C GLU A 119 -19.75 4.77 15.15
N VAL A 120 -19.44 3.48 15.07
CA VAL A 120 -18.05 3.02 15.20
C VAL A 120 -17.38 3.04 13.84
N ILE A 121 -16.22 3.71 13.76
CA ILE A 121 -15.45 3.92 12.55
C ILE A 121 -14.04 3.38 12.75
N ILE A 122 -13.55 2.59 11.82
CA ILE A 122 -12.14 2.22 11.75
C ILE A 122 -11.39 3.34 11.04
N VAL A 123 -10.26 3.75 11.61
CA VAL A 123 -9.35 4.73 11.02
C VAL A 123 -8.05 4.04 10.67
N GLU A 124 -7.74 4.00 9.39
CA GLU A 124 -6.44 3.57 8.86
C GLU A 124 -5.60 4.80 8.59
N SER A 125 -4.48 4.93 9.30
CA SER A 125 -3.65 6.13 9.25
C SER A 125 -2.40 5.90 8.40
N LYS A 126 -2.18 6.79 7.43
CA LYS A 126 -0.98 6.78 6.59
C LYS A 126 -0.27 8.12 6.67
N THR A 127 1.03 8.12 6.53
CA THR A 127 1.81 9.34 6.39
C THR A 127 2.39 9.47 4.98
N TYR A 128 2.48 10.69 4.50
CA TYR A 128 3.13 11.01 3.24
C TYR A 128 3.96 12.29 3.37
N SER A 129 4.70 12.67 2.35
CA SER A 129 5.41 13.94 2.32
C SER A 129 4.89 14.80 1.18
N SER A 130 4.27 15.93 1.50
CA SER A 130 3.80 16.90 0.52
C SER A 130 4.94 17.53 -0.30
N ALA A 131 6.16 17.52 0.22
CA ALA A 131 7.35 17.94 -0.51
C ALA A 131 7.71 16.97 -1.66
N ASN A 132 7.20 15.74 -1.65
CA ASN A 132 7.43 14.78 -2.70
C ASN A 132 6.40 14.98 -3.82
N TYR A 133 6.88 15.26 -5.04
CA TYR A 133 6.03 15.48 -6.22
C TYR A 133 5.14 14.27 -6.55
N GLN A 134 5.65 13.05 -6.36
CA GLN A 134 4.86 11.83 -6.60
C GLN A 134 3.66 11.72 -5.66
N ALA A 135 3.83 12.07 -4.39
CA ALA A 135 2.71 12.10 -3.45
C ALA A 135 1.64 13.11 -3.89
N LYS A 136 2.05 14.28 -4.38
CA LYS A 136 1.13 15.29 -4.92
C LYS A 136 0.38 14.80 -6.16
N ALA A 137 1.04 14.04 -7.03
CA ALA A 137 0.42 13.46 -8.22
C ALA A 137 -0.56 12.33 -7.87
N GLU A 138 -0.23 11.48 -6.90
CA GLU A 138 -1.08 10.39 -6.42
C GLU A 138 -2.37 10.90 -5.75
N TYR A 139 -2.30 12.05 -5.06
CA TYR A 139 -3.43 12.60 -4.27
C TYR A 139 -4.14 13.76 -4.96
N GLY A 140 -4.22 13.75 -6.28
CA GLY A 140 -4.91 14.79 -7.01
C GLY A 140 -4.16 16.11 -7.06
N GLY A 141 -2.83 16.03 -7.15
CA GLY A 141 -1.96 17.20 -7.29
C GLY A 141 -2.43 18.14 -8.39
N ILE A 142 -2.07 19.36 -8.26
CA ILE A 142 -2.10 20.49 -9.18
C ILE A 142 -3.30 20.55 -10.12
N GLY A 143 -4.23 21.43 -9.88
CA GLY A 143 -5.21 21.89 -10.85
C GLY A 143 -6.60 21.27 -10.78
N GLY A 144 -7.04 20.79 -9.64
CA GLY A 144 -8.45 20.41 -9.45
C GLY A 144 -8.78 18.98 -9.88
N ARG A 145 -7.81 18.11 -9.90
CA ARG A 145 -8.04 16.66 -10.12
C ARG A 145 -8.67 16.03 -8.88
N VAL A 146 -9.51 15.03 -9.10
CA VAL A 146 -10.08 14.20 -8.04
C VAL A 146 -8.95 13.57 -7.22
N PRO A 147 -8.91 13.75 -5.88
CA PRO A 147 -7.92 13.08 -5.04
C PRO A 147 -8.10 11.56 -5.12
N ILE A 148 -7.00 10.84 -5.40
CA ILE A 148 -7.01 9.38 -5.51
C ILE A 148 -6.00 8.79 -4.52
N PRO A 149 -6.45 7.98 -3.56
CA PRO A 149 -5.57 7.31 -2.60
C PRO A 149 -4.81 6.15 -3.26
N LYS A 150 -3.76 5.66 -2.59
CA LYS A 150 -3.03 4.49 -3.09
C LYS A 150 -3.91 3.26 -3.10
N HIS A 151 -3.97 2.55 -4.22
CA HIS A 151 -4.74 1.30 -4.38
C HIS A 151 -4.50 0.32 -3.22
N GLN A 152 -3.25 0.10 -2.85
CA GLN A 152 -2.89 -0.82 -1.77
C GLN A 152 -3.50 -0.44 -0.42
N ASN A 153 -3.55 0.86 -0.09
CA ASN A 153 -4.14 1.32 1.17
C ASN A 153 -5.68 1.23 1.13
N VAL A 154 -6.27 1.46 -0.05
CA VAL A 154 -7.71 1.28 -0.27
C VAL A 154 -8.11 -0.19 -0.12
N MET A 155 -7.35 -1.11 -0.72
CA MET A 155 -7.57 -2.54 -0.58
C MET A 155 -7.43 -3.00 0.88
N GLN A 156 -6.46 -2.47 1.61
CA GLN A 156 -6.28 -2.73 3.04
C GLN A 156 -7.52 -2.30 3.83
N ALA A 157 -8.01 -1.07 3.62
CA ALA A 157 -9.19 -0.54 4.27
C ALA A 157 -10.47 -1.35 3.91
N ALA A 158 -10.61 -1.76 2.65
CA ALA A 158 -11.72 -2.58 2.19
C ALA A 158 -11.75 -3.98 2.85
N LEU A 159 -10.59 -4.59 3.09
CA LEU A 159 -10.48 -5.85 3.82
C LEU A 159 -10.92 -5.71 5.29
N TYR A 160 -10.56 -4.58 5.93
CA TYR A 160 -11.07 -4.28 7.28
C TYR A 160 -12.58 -4.14 7.28
N LEU A 161 -13.10 -3.35 6.35
CA LEU A 161 -14.54 -3.14 6.23
C LEU A 161 -15.27 -4.45 5.98
N HIS A 162 -14.80 -5.28 5.06
CA HIS A 162 -15.37 -6.59 4.79
C HIS A 162 -15.45 -7.47 6.05
N TYR A 163 -14.34 -7.55 6.81
CA TYR A 163 -14.30 -8.38 8.02
C TYR A 163 -15.20 -7.84 9.13
N PHE A 164 -15.14 -6.53 9.40
CA PHE A 164 -15.83 -5.91 10.53
C PHE A 164 -17.27 -5.46 10.22
N SER A 165 -17.73 -5.56 8.95
CA SER A 165 -19.11 -5.23 8.58
C SER A 165 -20.14 -6.22 9.11
N ALA A 166 -19.75 -7.45 9.41
CA ALA A 166 -20.62 -8.45 9.99
C ALA A 166 -21.12 -8.00 11.36
N PRO A 167 -22.43 -8.18 11.68
CA PRO A 167 -23.02 -7.70 12.94
C PRO A 167 -22.34 -8.24 14.20
N ASP A 168 -21.90 -9.49 14.17
CA ASP A 168 -21.17 -10.17 15.26
C ASP A 168 -19.71 -9.70 15.40
N LYS A 169 -19.19 -8.99 14.43
CA LYS A 169 -17.82 -8.45 14.38
C LYS A 169 -17.74 -6.92 14.50
N GLY A 170 -18.88 -6.26 14.77
CA GLY A 170 -18.93 -4.83 15.02
C GLY A 170 -19.89 -4.04 14.13
N GLY A 171 -20.36 -4.59 13.00
CA GLY A 171 -21.33 -3.94 12.12
C GLY A 171 -20.80 -2.63 11.49
N ILE A 172 -19.49 -2.55 11.25
CA ILE A 172 -18.83 -1.36 10.70
C ILE A 172 -19.35 -1.09 9.30
N LYS A 173 -19.75 0.15 9.02
CA LYS A 173 -20.32 0.55 7.73
C LYS A 173 -19.31 1.24 6.80
N ARG A 174 -18.29 1.88 7.37
CA ARG A 174 -17.28 2.64 6.64
C ARG A 174 -15.94 2.66 7.37
N VAL A 175 -14.88 2.82 6.62
CA VAL A 175 -13.52 3.01 7.11
C VAL A 175 -13.03 4.38 6.67
N LEU A 176 -12.38 5.11 7.56
CA LEU A 176 -11.71 6.36 7.28
C LEU A 176 -10.23 6.09 7.00
N LEU A 177 -9.80 6.24 5.75
CA LEU A 177 -8.41 6.22 5.36
C LEU A 177 -7.86 7.65 5.38
N THR A 178 -6.91 7.92 6.27
CA THR A 178 -6.32 9.25 6.42
C THR A 178 -4.87 9.29 5.94
N TYR A 179 -4.48 10.44 5.40
CA TYR A 179 -3.09 10.72 5.05
C TYR A 179 -2.62 11.99 5.75
N PHE A 180 -1.64 11.85 6.61
CA PHE A 180 -1.01 12.97 7.31
C PHE A 180 0.28 13.39 6.62
N ASP A 181 0.42 14.71 6.40
CA ASP A 181 1.64 15.28 5.85
C ASP A 181 2.75 15.36 6.89
N ARG A 182 3.68 14.40 6.86
CA ARG A 182 4.85 14.38 7.75
C ARG A 182 5.86 15.51 7.48
N ALA A 183 5.73 16.24 6.36
CA ALA A 183 6.54 17.40 6.08
C ALA A 183 6.02 18.67 6.80
N CYS A 184 4.92 18.52 7.56
CA CYS A 184 4.29 19.61 8.33
C CYS A 184 3.97 20.84 7.47
N GLY A 185 3.57 20.61 6.22
CA GLY A 185 3.23 21.67 5.27
C GLY A 185 1.89 22.35 5.54
N GLY A 186 1.22 21.99 6.64
CA GLY A 186 -0.06 22.54 7.07
C GLY A 186 -1.22 21.52 7.05
N PRO A 187 -2.28 21.74 7.84
CA PRO A 187 -3.43 20.82 7.93
C PRO A 187 -4.16 20.67 6.59
N GLU A 188 -4.09 21.68 5.72
CA GLU A 188 -4.68 21.65 4.38
C GLU A 188 -4.04 20.60 3.46
N ASN A 189 -2.89 20.05 3.84
CA ASN A 189 -2.28 18.94 3.11
C ASN A 189 -2.77 17.56 3.58
N ASN A 190 -3.41 17.47 4.74
CA ASN A 190 -4.01 16.21 5.18
C ASN A 190 -5.18 15.83 4.27
N ARG A 191 -5.44 14.52 4.16
CA ARG A 191 -6.50 14.00 3.30
C ARG A 191 -7.29 12.93 4.03
N GLU A 192 -8.59 12.92 3.76
CA GLU A 192 -9.55 11.97 4.28
C GLU A 192 -10.26 11.28 3.12
N PHE A 193 -10.35 9.96 3.19
CA PHE A 193 -11.06 9.14 2.23
C PHE A 193 -11.98 8.21 3.00
N TRP A 194 -13.27 8.38 2.82
CA TRP A 194 -14.29 7.51 3.39
C TRP A 194 -14.51 6.33 2.47
N ILE A 195 -14.22 5.14 2.96
CA ILE A 195 -14.28 3.89 2.20
C ILE A 195 -15.56 3.16 2.58
N THR A 196 -16.36 2.81 1.58
CA THR A 196 -17.53 1.94 1.71
C THR A 196 -17.48 0.83 0.68
N LEU A 197 -18.26 -0.23 0.87
CA LEU A 197 -18.42 -1.33 -0.08
C LEU A 197 -19.76 -1.19 -0.78
N ARG A 198 -19.76 -1.17 -2.11
CA ARG A 198 -20.95 -1.03 -2.95
C ARG A 198 -21.15 -2.29 -3.79
N PRO A 199 -22.01 -3.24 -3.35
CA PRO A 199 -22.35 -4.42 -4.17
C PRO A 199 -23.11 -4.00 -5.42
N GLU A 200 -22.73 -4.59 -6.57
CA GLU A 200 -23.42 -4.40 -7.85
C GLU A 200 -23.29 -5.68 -8.70
N GLY A 201 -24.39 -6.43 -8.81
CA GLY A 201 -24.38 -7.74 -9.45
C GLY A 201 -23.53 -8.75 -8.67
N ASP A 202 -22.54 -9.31 -9.35
CA ASP A 202 -21.57 -10.28 -8.80
C ASP A 202 -20.27 -9.62 -8.28
N ARG A 203 -20.22 -8.28 -8.26
CA ARG A 203 -19.04 -7.52 -7.87
C ARG A 203 -19.34 -6.60 -6.69
N THR A 204 -18.30 -6.37 -5.91
CA THR A 204 -18.31 -5.37 -4.83
C THR A 204 -17.24 -4.32 -5.13
N TYR A 205 -17.69 -3.15 -5.55
CA TYR A 205 -16.83 -2.01 -5.79
C TYR A 205 -16.42 -1.36 -4.46
N ILE A 206 -15.20 -0.84 -4.43
CA ILE A 206 -14.69 -0.07 -3.29
C ILE A 206 -14.97 1.39 -3.58
N HIS A 207 -15.98 1.93 -2.90
CA HIS A 207 -16.45 3.28 -3.10
C HIS A 207 -15.74 4.27 -2.19
N ILE A 208 -15.45 5.46 -2.71
CA ILE A 208 -14.68 6.49 -2.03
C ILE A 208 -15.43 7.81 -2.07
N ASP A 209 -15.64 8.40 -0.89
CA ASP A 209 -16.05 9.78 -0.72
C ASP A 209 -14.90 10.58 -0.12
N THR A 210 -14.59 11.74 -0.69
CA THR A 210 -13.49 12.61 -0.26
C THR A 210 -13.74 14.07 -0.64
N GLU A 211 -12.95 14.98 -0.09
CA GLU A 211 -12.90 16.38 -0.52
C GLU A 211 -11.50 16.74 -1.04
N ASP A 212 -11.45 17.59 -2.04
CA ASP A 212 -10.19 18.15 -2.51
C ASP A 212 -9.70 19.32 -1.61
N VAL A 213 -8.54 19.88 -1.94
CA VAL A 213 -7.95 21.04 -1.21
C VAL A 213 -8.81 22.29 -1.22
N LYS A 214 -9.84 22.35 -2.06
CA LYS A 214 -10.77 23.48 -2.17
C LYS A 214 -12.09 23.22 -1.48
N GLY A 215 -12.24 22.04 -0.82
CA GLY A 215 -13.49 21.60 -0.20
C GLY A 215 -14.54 21.13 -1.20
N VAL A 216 -14.12 20.76 -2.42
CA VAL A 216 -15.06 20.17 -3.39
C VAL A 216 -15.19 18.69 -3.12
N ALA A 217 -16.41 18.23 -2.87
CA ALA A 217 -16.72 16.83 -2.64
C ALA A 217 -16.59 16.01 -3.93
N HIS A 218 -16.01 14.82 -3.81
CA HIS A 218 -15.84 13.82 -4.84
C HIS A 218 -16.35 12.47 -4.35
N SER A 219 -17.05 11.75 -5.21
CA SER A 219 -17.63 10.45 -4.92
C SER A 219 -17.44 9.53 -6.13
N TYR A 220 -16.72 8.42 -5.97
CA TYR A 220 -16.35 7.53 -7.08
C TYR A 220 -15.99 6.14 -6.59
N ASP A 221 -16.08 5.17 -7.49
CA ASP A 221 -15.51 3.83 -7.23
C ASP A 221 -14.02 3.84 -7.56
N MET A 222 -13.24 3.18 -6.72
CA MET A 222 -11.79 3.08 -6.96
C MET A 222 -11.52 2.37 -8.28
N PRO A 223 -10.84 3.03 -9.25
CA PRO A 223 -10.63 2.45 -10.56
C PRO A 223 -9.86 1.14 -10.53
N GLY A 224 -10.26 0.19 -11.36
CA GLY A 224 -9.53 -1.03 -11.65
C GLY A 224 -9.56 -2.09 -10.56
N ILE A 225 -10.21 -1.87 -9.40
CA ILE A 225 -10.22 -2.83 -8.30
C ILE A 225 -11.61 -3.15 -7.77
N THR A 226 -11.83 -4.42 -7.41
CA THR A 226 -13.01 -4.91 -6.68
C THR A 226 -12.56 -5.74 -5.49
N LEU A 227 -13.46 -5.94 -4.54
CA LEU A 227 -13.17 -6.75 -3.35
C LEU A 227 -12.90 -8.21 -3.73
N GLU A 228 -13.68 -8.78 -4.64
CA GLU A 228 -13.50 -10.15 -5.16
C GLU A 228 -12.13 -10.30 -5.84
N GLY A 229 -11.71 -9.29 -6.62
CA GLY A 229 -10.39 -9.27 -7.25
C GLY A 229 -9.25 -9.27 -6.23
N VAL A 230 -9.43 -8.62 -5.08
CA VAL A 230 -8.47 -8.67 -3.96
C VAL A 230 -8.41 -10.06 -3.36
N PHE A 231 -9.54 -10.74 -3.11
CA PHE A 231 -9.56 -12.10 -2.57
C PHE A 231 -9.01 -13.11 -3.57
N GLN A 232 -9.38 -13.01 -4.84
CA GLN A 232 -8.81 -13.85 -5.90
C GLN A 232 -7.28 -13.74 -5.94
N ARG A 233 -6.75 -12.55 -5.71
CA ARG A 233 -5.30 -12.36 -5.67
C ARG A 233 -4.64 -13.03 -4.46
N TYR A 234 -5.29 -13.07 -3.30
CA TYR A 234 -4.82 -13.87 -2.16
C TYR A 234 -4.83 -15.37 -2.48
N GLU A 235 -5.84 -15.87 -3.17
CA GLU A 235 -5.87 -17.26 -3.67
C GLU A 235 -4.69 -17.55 -4.61
N GLU A 236 -4.40 -16.64 -5.56
CA GLU A 236 -3.22 -16.77 -6.42
C GLU A 236 -1.92 -16.83 -5.61
N GLN A 237 -1.80 -16.02 -4.55
CA GLN A 237 -0.62 -16.02 -3.67
C GLN A 237 -0.46 -17.35 -2.91
N ILE A 238 -1.55 -17.89 -2.39
CA ILE A 238 -1.58 -19.18 -1.70
C ILE A 238 -1.25 -20.31 -2.68
N ASN A 239 -1.90 -20.32 -3.84
CA ASN A 239 -1.69 -21.33 -4.87
C ASN A 239 -0.26 -21.28 -5.40
N SER A 240 0.30 -20.07 -5.62
CA SER A 240 1.66 -19.94 -6.09
C SER A 240 2.69 -20.55 -5.12
N ALA A 241 2.49 -20.41 -3.82
CA ALA A 241 3.37 -21.02 -2.82
C ALA A 241 3.29 -22.56 -2.83
N ARG A 242 2.16 -23.12 -3.29
CA ARG A 242 1.96 -24.57 -3.45
C ARG A 242 2.47 -25.08 -4.80
N ASP A 243 2.17 -24.36 -5.88
CA ASP A 243 2.37 -24.83 -7.26
C ASP A 243 3.80 -24.54 -7.76
N TYR A 244 4.43 -23.47 -7.29
CA TYR A 244 5.81 -23.09 -7.60
C TYR A 244 6.74 -23.43 -6.44
N LYS A 245 6.97 -24.74 -6.19
CA LYS A 245 7.78 -25.18 -5.04
C LYS A 245 9.25 -24.82 -5.17
N ASP A 246 9.80 -24.92 -6.38
CA ASP A 246 11.23 -24.80 -6.66
C ASP A 246 11.58 -23.55 -7.49
N GLU A 247 10.61 -22.95 -8.15
CA GLU A 247 10.79 -21.79 -9.01
C GLU A 247 9.78 -20.68 -8.67
N PRO A 248 10.20 -19.42 -8.62
CA PRO A 248 9.28 -18.32 -8.37
C PRO A 248 8.33 -18.09 -9.54
N PRO A 249 7.07 -17.66 -9.29
CA PRO A 249 6.12 -17.30 -10.33
C PRO A 249 6.63 -16.13 -11.16
N PRO A 250 6.08 -15.91 -12.38
CA PRO A 250 6.39 -14.71 -13.17
C PRO A 250 6.21 -13.43 -12.35
N PRO A 251 7.08 -12.42 -12.52
CA PRO A 251 6.94 -11.16 -11.82
C PRO A 251 5.78 -10.34 -12.38
N ASP A 252 5.03 -9.65 -11.51
CA ASP A 252 3.97 -8.72 -11.91
C ASP A 252 4.52 -7.39 -12.44
N TYR A 253 5.78 -7.07 -12.11
CA TYR A 253 6.40 -5.77 -12.34
C TYR A 253 7.75 -5.91 -13.04
N GLU A 254 8.14 -4.87 -13.76
CA GLU A 254 9.39 -4.80 -14.50
C GLU A 254 10.43 -3.93 -13.79
N HIS A 255 11.62 -4.45 -13.60
CA HIS A 255 12.75 -3.68 -13.04
C HIS A 255 13.16 -2.52 -13.93
N VAL A 256 13.16 -2.77 -15.24
CA VAL A 256 13.51 -1.79 -16.28
C VAL A 256 12.57 -2.02 -17.46
N TYR A 257 11.95 -0.97 -17.93
CA TYR A 257 11.10 -1.01 -19.12
C TYR A 257 11.94 -1.04 -20.39
N SER A 258 11.43 -1.70 -21.44
CA SER A 258 11.97 -1.58 -22.77
C SER A 258 11.88 -0.13 -23.27
N LYS A 259 12.71 0.20 -24.25
CA LYS A 259 12.71 1.54 -24.88
C LYS A 259 11.35 1.91 -25.44
N GLU A 260 10.69 0.97 -26.09
CA GLU A 260 9.37 1.12 -26.70
C GLU A 260 8.31 1.42 -25.63
N LYS A 261 8.35 0.68 -24.50
CA LYS A 261 7.46 0.92 -23.36
C LYS A 261 7.67 2.30 -22.75
N VAL A 262 8.93 2.73 -22.56
CA VAL A 262 9.23 4.08 -22.03
C VAL A 262 8.67 5.17 -22.94
N ILE A 263 8.85 5.05 -24.27
CA ILE A 263 8.34 6.03 -25.23
C ILE A 263 6.81 6.06 -25.24
N ARG A 264 6.16 4.89 -25.20
CA ARG A 264 4.70 4.81 -25.10
C ARG A 264 4.19 5.52 -23.84
N LEU A 265 4.68 5.14 -22.66
CA LEU A 265 4.27 5.73 -21.38
C LEU A 265 4.54 7.24 -21.30
N TRP A 266 5.59 7.71 -22.00
CA TRP A 266 5.84 9.14 -22.13
C TRP A 266 4.76 9.84 -22.99
N ASN A 267 4.40 9.26 -24.12
CA ASN A 267 3.36 9.80 -25.01
C ASN A 267 2.00 9.80 -24.33
N ASP A 268 1.72 8.79 -23.47
CA ASP A 268 0.49 8.68 -22.69
C ASP A 268 0.48 9.60 -21.44
N GLY A 269 1.59 10.33 -21.19
CA GLY A 269 1.72 11.26 -20.06
C GLY A 269 1.95 10.58 -18.70
N GLU A 270 2.25 9.29 -18.68
CA GLU A 270 2.47 8.52 -17.45
C GLU A 270 3.89 8.69 -16.87
N ILE A 271 4.83 9.19 -17.65
CA ILE A 271 6.20 9.48 -17.20
C ILE A 271 6.40 10.99 -17.07
N ALA A 272 6.86 11.42 -15.89
CA ALA A 272 7.17 12.84 -15.68
C ALA A 272 8.31 13.33 -16.61
N LYS A 273 8.16 14.54 -17.16
CA LYS A 273 9.10 15.17 -18.10
C LYS A 273 10.56 15.08 -17.63
N THR A 274 10.83 15.43 -16.38
CA THR A 274 12.17 15.40 -15.81
C THR A 274 12.78 14.01 -15.75
N LYS A 275 11.96 12.97 -15.56
CA LYS A 275 12.38 11.57 -15.53
C LYS A 275 12.72 11.10 -16.95
N TYR A 276 11.85 11.42 -17.91
CA TYR A 276 12.07 11.10 -19.33
C TYR A 276 13.31 11.78 -19.90
N GLU A 277 13.51 13.07 -19.64
CA GLU A 277 14.71 13.81 -20.11
C GLU A 277 16.03 13.26 -19.54
N LYS A 278 16.03 12.81 -18.28
CA LYS A 278 17.19 12.13 -17.69
C LYS A 278 17.47 10.78 -18.37
N TRP A 279 16.42 10.02 -18.64
CA TRP A 279 16.50 8.74 -19.33
C TRP A 279 17.02 8.92 -20.76
N VAL A 280 16.50 9.87 -21.53
CA VAL A 280 16.99 10.16 -22.91
C VAL A 280 18.48 10.50 -22.93
N LYS A 281 18.97 11.25 -21.93
CA LYS A 281 20.38 11.63 -21.85
C LYS A 281 21.30 10.46 -21.51
N LYS A 282 20.90 9.59 -20.60
CA LYS A 282 21.70 8.45 -20.13
C LYS A 282 20.76 7.32 -19.67
N PRO A 283 20.22 6.49 -20.58
CA PRO A 283 19.24 5.45 -20.26
C PRO A 283 19.75 4.45 -19.21
N GLU A 284 20.99 3.99 -19.35
CA GLU A 284 21.59 3.00 -18.45
C GLU A 284 21.82 3.54 -17.03
N ALA A 285 22.10 4.84 -16.90
CA ALA A 285 22.29 5.48 -15.60
C ALA A 285 20.97 5.92 -14.94
N ASN A 286 19.88 6.03 -15.72
CA ASN A 286 18.57 6.46 -15.26
C ASN A 286 17.47 5.49 -15.74
N PRO A 287 17.53 4.20 -15.41
CA PRO A 287 16.54 3.25 -15.86
C PRO A 287 15.15 3.62 -15.34
N ILE A 288 14.14 3.40 -16.18
CA ILE A 288 12.74 3.57 -15.81
C ILE A 288 12.11 2.19 -15.71
N GLY A 289 11.43 1.93 -14.62
CA GLY A 289 10.72 0.68 -14.33
C GLY A 289 9.65 0.92 -13.26
N ASP A 290 9.01 -0.15 -12.85
CA ASP A 290 7.99 -0.12 -11.81
C ASP A 290 8.59 0.29 -10.45
N TRP A 291 7.94 1.20 -9.76
CA TRP A 291 8.39 1.69 -8.46
C TRP A 291 8.37 0.57 -7.40
N GLN A 292 7.48 -0.41 -7.52
CA GLN A 292 7.41 -1.58 -6.65
C GLN A 292 8.72 -2.35 -6.66
N CYS A 293 9.36 -2.49 -7.82
CA CYS A 293 10.68 -3.11 -7.92
C CYS A 293 11.78 -2.28 -7.26
N ALA A 294 11.69 -0.95 -7.31
CA ALA A 294 12.68 -0.06 -6.69
C ALA A 294 12.73 -0.18 -5.17
N TYR A 295 11.60 -0.52 -4.53
CA TYR A 295 11.47 -0.67 -3.07
C TYR A 295 11.29 -2.14 -2.62
N CYS A 296 11.55 -3.11 -3.49
CA CYS A 296 11.36 -4.51 -3.19
C CYS A 296 12.52 -5.09 -2.38
N ASN A 297 12.23 -5.74 -1.27
CA ASN A 297 13.21 -6.40 -0.42
C ASN A 297 13.90 -7.62 -1.07
N TYR A 298 13.40 -8.06 -2.22
CA TYR A 298 13.94 -9.18 -3.02
C TYR A 298 14.41 -8.75 -4.40
N ARG A 299 14.71 -7.47 -4.59
CA ARG A 299 15.03 -6.89 -5.89
C ARG A 299 16.22 -7.57 -6.56
N THR A 300 17.34 -7.71 -5.85
CA THR A 300 18.57 -8.30 -6.36
C THR A 300 18.38 -9.78 -6.68
N LEU A 301 17.78 -10.54 -5.76
CA LEU A 301 17.46 -11.95 -5.96
C LEU A 301 16.53 -12.16 -7.16
N CYS A 302 15.46 -11.36 -7.27
CA CYS A 302 14.51 -11.42 -8.37
C CYS A 302 15.19 -11.14 -9.73
N LYS A 303 16.10 -10.16 -9.78
CA LYS A 303 16.83 -9.82 -11.00
C LYS A 303 17.74 -10.98 -11.45
N GLN A 304 18.51 -11.55 -10.54
CA GLN A 304 19.38 -12.70 -10.82
C GLN A 304 18.58 -13.89 -11.37
N GLN A 305 17.50 -14.28 -10.72
CA GLN A 305 16.69 -15.41 -11.17
C GLN A 305 15.91 -15.13 -12.46
N LYS A 306 15.56 -13.88 -12.76
CA LYS A 306 14.99 -13.51 -14.06
C LYS A 306 16.01 -13.74 -15.20
N GLU A 307 17.25 -13.31 -15.00
CA GLU A 307 18.34 -13.52 -15.96
C GLU A 307 18.59 -15.02 -16.19
N GLU A 308 18.59 -15.85 -15.13
CA GLU A 308 18.76 -17.30 -15.22
C GLU A 308 17.59 -17.99 -15.93
N GLN A 309 16.35 -17.50 -15.77
CA GLN A 309 15.15 -18.00 -16.40
C GLN A 309 14.89 -17.44 -17.81
N GLY A 310 15.77 -16.56 -18.32
CA GLY A 310 15.63 -15.93 -19.63
C GLY A 310 14.51 -14.90 -19.74
N TYR A 311 14.00 -14.39 -18.62
CA TYR A 311 13.10 -13.23 -18.61
C TYR A 311 13.94 -11.96 -18.68
N THR A 312 13.88 -11.26 -19.79
CA THR A 312 14.53 -9.95 -19.98
C THR A 312 13.71 -8.81 -19.41
#